data_146ee31633ed42252544b106221213e3
#
_entry.id   146ee31633ed42252544b106221213e3
#
_cell.length_a   1.000
_cell.length_b   1.000
_cell.length_c   1.000
_cell.angle_alpha   90.00
_cell.angle_beta   90.00
_cell.angle_gamma   90.00
#
_symmetry.space_group_name_H-M   'P 1'
#
loop_
_entity.id
_entity.type
_entity.pdbx_description
1 polymer ?
#
loop_
_entity_poly.entity_id
_entity_poly.type
_entity_poly.pdbx_seq_one_letter_code
_entity_poly.pdbx_strand_id
1 'polypeptide(L)'
;MNQSQVPTLALTLGDVAGIGPEITARTLLDHDELRGLCRPVVVGDADALRRAVTGVLGRDAGVVRVVDRPADATNEPGTIEVVQDGPSLAHVPYGELSADAGDGAARFVMRACALARSGEVDGIVTAPLNKAAMHAGGHQWPGHTELLAHEFGVDNFSLVLSAGELYFFHLTTHVSLRDAITGVDAERTDNVLRLVGSFASALGRPDEAIGVAGLNPHAGENRLFGDEDADVLAPAVQRAQDAGINAVGPLPADALIPQAVKGKWKFVVVCYHDQGHAPFKAVYGDDGVNITVGLPVVRVSVDHGTAFDIAGTGAAREASLVLATRRAAELAPGWHQVWETAKAGSAS
;
A
#
# COMPACT_ATOMS: atom_id res chain seq x y z
N MET A 1 19.61 -27.04 -0.73
CA MET A 1 19.06 -25.74 -0.35
C MET A 1 18.64 -25.08 -1.65
N ASN A 2 17.34 -25.05 -1.96
CA ASN A 2 16.85 -24.25 -3.07
C ASN A 2 17.21 -22.80 -2.75
N GLN A 3 17.92 -22.12 -3.63
CA GLN A 3 18.00 -20.66 -3.61
C GLN A 3 16.56 -20.20 -3.73
N SER A 4 15.99 -19.66 -2.66
CA SER A 4 14.66 -19.06 -2.69
C SER A 4 14.70 -17.96 -3.74
N GLN A 5 13.98 -18.19 -4.83
CA GLN A 5 13.87 -17.21 -5.89
C GLN A 5 13.26 -15.96 -5.29
N VAL A 6 13.94 -14.82 -5.39
CA VAL A 6 13.42 -13.54 -4.86
C VAL A 6 12.08 -13.22 -5.54
N PRO A 7 11.11 -12.60 -4.83
CA PRO A 7 9.80 -12.29 -5.38
C PRO A 7 9.90 -11.33 -6.57
N THR A 8 9.05 -11.51 -7.56
CA THR A 8 8.88 -10.59 -8.68
C THR A 8 7.83 -9.55 -8.33
N LEU A 9 8.19 -8.27 -8.38
CA LEU A 9 7.29 -7.17 -8.03
C LEU A 9 6.94 -6.33 -9.26
N ALA A 10 5.65 -6.08 -9.48
CA ALA A 10 5.17 -5.12 -10.46
C ALA A 10 5.17 -3.71 -9.85
N LEU A 11 6.00 -2.81 -10.39
CA LEU A 11 6.00 -1.39 -10.02
C LEU A 11 5.17 -0.62 -11.05
N THR A 12 3.95 -0.16 -10.70
CA THR A 12 3.17 0.66 -11.63
C THR A 12 3.76 2.06 -11.72
N LEU A 13 3.88 2.58 -12.95
CA LEU A 13 4.52 3.87 -13.22
C LEU A 13 3.74 5.07 -12.67
N GLY A 14 2.43 4.88 -12.39
CA GLY A 14 1.54 5.93 -11.91
C GLY A 14 1.23 6.98 -12.99
N ASP A 15 0.87 8.18 -12.56
CA ASP A 15 0.57 9.29 -13.46
C ASP A 15 1.85 9.85 -14.08
N VAL A 16 1.98 9.74 -15.42
CA VAL A 16 3.17 10.16 -16.18
C VAL A 16 3.36 11.68 -16.25
N ALA A 17 2.34 12.46 -15.89
CA ALA A 17 2.44 13.92 -15.73
C ALA A 17 3.00 14.34 -14.36
N GLY A 18 3.04 13.39 -13.40
CA GLY A 18 3.56 13.59 -12.05
C GLY A 18 5.00 13.10 -11.89
N ILE A 19 5.40 12.94 -10.62
CA ILE A 19 6.75 12.47 -10.23
C ILE A 19 6.95 10.96 -10.39
N GLY A 20 5.90 10.18 -10.72
CA GLY A 20 5.96 8.72 -10.83
C GLY A 20 7.12 8.20 -11.67
N PRO A 21 7.31 8.65 -12.93
CA PRO A 21 8.44 8.23 -13.77
C PRO A 21 9.80 8.58 -13.20
N GLU A 22 9.94 9.78 -12.61
CA GLU A 22 11.20 10.24 -12.02
C GLU A 22 11.62 9.41 -10.82
N ILE A 23 10.72 9.21 -9.85
CA ILE A 23 11.02 8.42 -8.64
C ILE A 23 11.22 6.94 -8.97
N THR A 24 10.50 6.39 -9.97
CA THR A 24 10.69 5.01 -10.43
C THR A 24 12.07 4.83 -11.05
N ALA A 25 12.49 5.77 -11.90
CA ALA A 25 13.82 5.73 -12.52
C ALA A 25 14.93 5.79 -11.46
N ARG A 26 14.84 6.72 -10.49
CA ARG A 26 15.82 6.83 -9.39
C ARG A 26 15.84 5.56 -8.54
N THR A 27 14.67 5.05 -8.14
CA THR A 27 14.58 3.82 -7.34
C THR A 27 15.33 2.66 -7.98
N LEU A 28 15.19 2.46 -9.30
CA LEU A 28 15.75 1.31 -9.97
C LEU A 28 17.19 1.50 -10.50
N LEU A 29 17.66 2.75 -10.62
CA LEU A 29 19.01 3.06 -11.07
C LEU A 29 19.98 3.41 -9.95
N ASP A 30 19.49 3.86 -8.79
CA ASP A 30 20.33 4.32 -7.68
C ASP A 30 20.31 3.35 -6.49
N HIS A 31 19.44 2.33 -6.49
CA HIS A 31 19.23 1.40 -5.38
C HIS A 31 19.33 -0.07 -5.84
N ASP A 32 20.50 -0.45 -6.36
CA ASP A 32 20.75 -1.81 -6.85
C ASP A 32 20.61 -2.90 -5.76
N GLU A 33 20.71 -2.54 -4.49
CA GLU A 33 20.48 -3.46 -3.37
C GLU A 33 19.05 -4.05 -3.35
N LEU A 34 18.07 -3.38 -3.95
CA LEU A 34 16.70 -3.88 -4.07
C LEU A 34 16.64 -5.17 -4.91
N ARG A 35 17.55 -5.34 -5.87
CA ARG A 35 17.62 -6.53 -6.74
C ARG A 35 18.02 -7.80 -5.98
N GLY A 36 18.66 -7.64 -4.83
CA GLY A 36 18.92 -8.73 -3.90
C GLY A 36 17.70 -9.15 -3.08
N LEU A 37 16.67 -8.29 -3.03
CA LEU A 37 15.44 -8.53 -2.28
C LEU A 37 14.28 -8.95 -3.18
N CYS A 38 14.22 -8.44 -4.41
CA CYS A 38 13.17 -8.71 -5.39
C CYS A 38 13.69 -8.58 -6.83
N ARG A 39 12.85 -9.02 -7.77
CA ARG A 39 12.96 -8.70 -9.19
C ARG A 39 11.93 -7.62 -9.50
N PRO A 40 12.30 -6.32 -9.54
CA PRO A 40 11.36 -5.26 -9.87
C PRO A 40 11.15 -5.18 -11.38
N VAL A 41 9.89 -5.16 -11.81
CA VAL A 41 9.48 -4.96 -13.21
C VAL A 41 8.49 -3.82 -13.26
N VAL A 42 8.76 -2.81 -14.07
CA VAL A 42 7.84 -1.67 -14.22
C VAL A 42 6.66 -2.08 -15.11
N VAL A 43 5.45 -1.74 -14.70
CA VAL A 43 4.24 -1.81 -15.54
C VAL A 43 3.85 -0.40 -15.90
N GLY A 44 4.01 -0.03 -17.17
CA GLY A 44 3.84 1.37 -17.55
C GLY A 44 4.17 1.69 -19.00
N ASP A 45 4.51 2.96 -19.24
CA ASP A 45 4.96 3.46 -20.54
C ASP A 45 6.47 3.66 -20.57
N ALA A 46 7.15 2.87 -21.40
CA ALA A 46 8.60 2.92 -21.56
C ALA A 46 9.10 4.27 -22.09
N ASP A 47 8.33 4.95 -22.96
CA ASP A 47 8.75 6.22 -23.54
C ASP A 47 8.62 7.36 -22.53
N ALA A 48 7.56 7.38 -21.72
CA ALA A 48 7.45 8.31 -20.60
C ALA A 48 8.61 8.12 -19.60
N LEU A 49 8.97 6.86 -19.33
CA LEU A 49 10.11 6.55 -18.47
C LEU A 49 11.46 6.97 -19.10
N ARG A 50 11.68 6.72 -20.40
CA ARG A 50 12.86 7.19 -21.14
C ARG A 50 12.96 8.72 -21.08
N ARG A 51 11.84 9.43 -21.25
CA ARG A 51 11.80 10.89 -21.11
C ARG A 51 12.25 11.34 -19.71
N ALA A 52 11.83 10.67 -18.64
CA ALA A 52 12.27 10.97 -17.29
C ALA A 52 13.77 10.67 -17.12
N VAL A 53 14.24 9.52 -17.60
CA VAL A 53 15.66 9.13 -17.54
C VAL A 53 16.56 10.13 -18.25
N THR A 54 16.20 10.56 -19.48
CA THR A 54 17.03 11.49 -20.27
C THR A 54 16.85 12.94 -19.88
N GLY A 55 15.59 13.40 -19.83
CA GLY A 55 15.27 14.82 -19.66
C GLY A 55 15.39 15.30 -18.22
N VAL A 56 15.15 14.44 -17.24
CA VAL A 56 15.17 14.81 -15.82
C VAL A 56 16.46 14.35 -15.15
N LEU A 57 16.88 13.09 -15.38
CA LEU A 57 18.06 12.53 -14.72
C LEU A 57 19.36 12.68 -15.52
N GLY A 58 19.29 13.10 -16.79
CA GLY A 58 20.45 13.25 -17.65
C GLY A 58 21.20 11.95 -17.94
N ARG A 59 20.49 10.81 -17.94
CA ARG A 59 21.08 9.47 -18.17
C ARG A 59 20.71 8.92 -19.54
N ASP A 60 21.35 7.83 -19.96
CA ASP A 60 21.09 7.20 -21.23
C ASP A 60 19.73 6.50 -21.24
N ALA A 61 18.91 6.74 -22.27
CA ALA A 61 17.63 6.08 -22.51
C ALA A 61 17.74 4.54 -22.68
N GLY A 62 18.89 4.06 -23.11
CA GLY A 62 19.18 2.64 -23.33
C GLY A 62 19.09 1.78 -22.07
N VAL A 63 19.09 2.39 -20.89
CA VAL A 63 18.85 1.67 -19.63
C VAL A 63 17.40 1.17 -19.50
N VAL A 64 16.45 1.71 -20.27
CA VAL A 64 15.03 1.32 -20.26
C VAL A 64 14.79 0.28 -21.35
N ARG A 65 14.55 -0.97 -20.93
CA ARG A 65 14.32 -2.13 -21.80
C ARG A 65 12.85 -2.58 -21.72
N VAL A 66 12.22 -2.74 -22.86
CA VAL A 66 10.87 -3.34 -22.92
C VAL A 66 10.99 -4.85 -22.89
N VAL A 67 10.18 -5.50 -22.06
CA VAL A 67 10.04 -6.95 -21.99
C VAL A 67 8.58 -7.33 -22.21
N ASP A 68 8.33 -8.48 -22.81
CA ASP A 68 6.97 -8.96 -23.09
C ASP A 68 6.28 -9.43 -21.81
N ARG A 69 7.03 -10.06 -20.91
CA ARG A 69 6.55 -10.65 -19.66
C ARG A 69 7.53 -10.40 -18.50
N PRO A 70 7.04 -10.37 -17.24
CA PRO A 70 7.93 -10.27 -16.09
C PRO A 70 9.01 -11.35 -16.01
N ALA A 71 8.71 -12.56 -16.52
CA ALA A 71 9.66 -13.68 -16.54
C ALA A 71 10.87 -13.43 -17.46
N ASP A 72 10.74 -12.53 -18.45
CA ASP A 72 11.81 -12.21 -19.42
C ASP A 72 12.79 -11.16 -18.85
N ALA A 73 12.47 -10.61 -17.67
CA ALA A 73 13.32 -9.63 -16.99
C ALA A 73 14.59 -10.31 -16.46
N THR A 74 15.74 -9.69 -16.75
CA THR A 74 17.07 -10.20 -16.38
C THR A 74 17.50 -9.80 -14.98
N ASN A 75 16.87 -8.77 -14.40
CA ASN A 75 17.23 -8.17 -13.11
C ASN A 75 18.67 -7.63 -13.06
N GLU A 76 19.21 -7.17 -14.20
CA GLU A 76 20.56 -6.61 -14.29
C GLU A 76 20.64 -5.24 -13.60
N PRO A 77 21.70 -4.96 -12.80
CA PRO A 77 21.97 -3.65 -12.26
C PRO A 77 22.04 -2.56 -13.34
N GLY A 78 21.57 -1.35 -13.00
CA GLY A 78 21.60 -0.21 -13.93
C GLY A 78 20.62 -0.31 -15.10
N THR A 79 19.65 -1.26 -15.07
CA THR A 79 18.59 -1.39 -16.09
C THR A 79 17.21 -1.19 -15.49
N ILE A 80 16.25 -0.74 -16.31
CA ILE A 80 14.84 -0.66 -15.95
C ILE A 80 14.07 -1.49 -16.97
N GLU A 81 13.48 -2.59 -16.52
CA GLU A 81 12.72 -3.50 -17.37
C GLU A 81 11.23 -3.17 -17.26
N VAL A 82 10.58 -2.95 -18.41
CA VAL A 82 9.21 -2.42 -18.51
C VAL A 82 8.33 -3.38 -19.31
N VAL A 83 7.25 -3.83 -18.70
CA VAL A 83 6.11 -4.39 -19.41
C VAL A 83 5.28 -3.21 -19.91
N GLN A 84 5.35 -2.95 -21.22
CA GLN A 84 4.62 -1.85 -21.85
C GLN A 84 3.11 -2.10 -21.78
N ASP A 85 2.35 -1.06 -21.41
CA ASP A 85 0.89 -1.09 -21.48
C ASP A 85 0.34 0.14 -22.19
N GLY A 86 -0.38 -0.09 -23.28
CA GLY A 86 -1.01 0.94 -24.10
C GLY A 86 -0.07 1.78 -24.96
N PRO A 87 -0.59 2.90 -25.54
CA PRO A 87 0.17 3.79 -26.40
C PRO A 87 1.16 4.64 -25.60
N SER A 88 2.15 5.20 -26.32
CA SER A 88 3.12 6.12 -25.74
C SER A 88 2.48 7.37 -25.17
N LEU A 89 2.84 7.70 -23.93
CA LEU A 89 2.41 8.89 -23.17
C LEU A 89 3.53 9.93 -23.03
N ALA A 90 4.64 9.78 -23.77
CA ALA A 90 5.76 10.71 -23.70
C ALA A 90 5.41 12.16 -24.13
N HIS A 91 4.29 12.33 -24.85
CA HIS A 91 3.76 13.63 -25.25
C HIS A 91 3.09 14.41 -24.11
N VAL A 92 2.68 13.75 -23.02
CA VAL A 92 1.96 14.36 -21.90
C VAL A 92 2.91 15.30 -21.13
N PRO A 93 2.60 16.61 -20.96
CA PRO A 93 3.48 17.52 -20.23
C PRO A 93 3.50 17.18 -18.72
N TYR A 94 4.65 17.51 -18.07
CA TYR A 94 4.73 17.41 -16.62
C TYR A 94 3.91 18.51 -15.93
N GLY A 95 3.36 18.21 -14.76
CA GLY A 95 2.69 19.17 -13.90
C GLY A 95 1.29 19.58 -14.36
N GLU A 96 0.75 18.96 -15.39
CA GLU A 96 -0.57 19.29 -15.94
C GLU A 96 -1.54 18.10 -15.81
N LEU A 97 -2.79 18.40 -15.50
CA LEU A 97 -3.84 17.37 -15.47
C LEU A 97 -4.11 16.89 -16.89
N SER A 98 -3.99 15.58 -17.12
CA SER A 98 -4.18 14.94 -18.42
C SER A 98 -5.07 13.71 -18.29
N ALA A 99 -6.11 13.64 -19.13
CA ALA A 99 -6.96 12.45 -19.23
C ALA A 99 -6.17 11.22 -19.71
N ASP A 100 -5.25 11.40 -20.66
CA ASP A 100 -4.41 10.32 -21.18
C ASP A 100 -3.49 9.74 -20.08
N ALA A 101 -2.89 10.63 -19.26
CA ALA A 101 -2.06 10.22 -18.12
C ALA A 101 -2.90 9.47 -17.06
N GLY A 102 -4.12 9.96 -16.80
CA GLY A 102 -5.05 9.33 -15.86
C GLY A 102 -5.54 7.96 -16.33
N ASP A 103 -5.89 7.82 -17.61
CA ASP A 103 -6.21 6.53 -18.23
C ASP A 103 -5.00 5.57 -18.16
N GLY A 104 -3.82 6.05 -18.51
CA GLY A 104 -2.58 5.27 -18.42
C GLY A 104 -2.34 4.77 -17.01
N ALA A 105 -2.43 5.63 -16.00
CA ALA A 105 -2.21 5.26 -14.61
C ALA A 105 -3.19 4.16 -14.14
N ALA A 106 -4.48 4.27 -14.50
CA ALA A 106 -5.47 3.23 -14.18
C ALA A 106 -5.16 1.91 -14.90
N ARG A 107 -4.85 1.96 -16.20
CA ARG A 107 -4.48 0.76 -16.99
C ARG A 107 -3.24 0.06 -16.42
N PHE A 108 -2.23 0.80 -15.99
CA PHE A 108 -1.03 0.20 -15.39
C PHE A 108 -1.37 -0.60 -14.13
N VAL A 109 -2.28 -0.08 -13.29
CA VAL A 109 -2.78 -0.82 -12.11
C VAL A 109 -3.55 -2.06 -12.54
N MET A 110 -4.49 -1.96 -13.48
CA MET A 110 -5.26 -3.10 -13.99
C MET A 110 -4.36 -4.17 -14.61
N ARG A 111 -3.33 -3.75 -15.36
CA ARG A 111 -2.33 -4.68 -15.92
C ARG A 111 -1.53 -5.39 -14.84
N ALA A 112 -1.09 -4.67 -13.80
CA ALA A 112 -0.39 -5.27 -12.66
C ALA A 112 -1.28 -6.29 -11.93
N CYS A 113 -2.58 -6.00 -11.75
CA CYS A 113 -3.55 -6.95 -11.20
C CYS A 113 -3.70 -8.20 -12.08
N ALA A 114 -3.73 -8.04 -13.40
CA ALA A 114 -3.80 -9.18 -14.33
C ALA A 114 -2.56 -10.08 -14.21
N LEU A 115 -1.36 -9.49 -14.16
CA LEU A 115 -0.10 -10.21 -13.95
C LEU A 115 -0.06 -10.93 -12.58
N ALA A 116 -0.61 -10.31 -11.54
CA ALA A 116 -0.72 -10.93 -10.22
C ALA A 116 -1.70 -12.11 -10.23
N ARG A 117 -2.85 -11.97 -10.88
CA ARG A 117 -3.83 -13.08 -11.03
C ARG A 117 -3.28 -14.27 -11.81
N SER A 118 -2.43 -14.02 -12.79
CA SER A 118 -1.76 -15.10 -13.57
C SER A 118 -0.55 -15.71 -12.83
N GLY A 119 -0.16 -15.18 -11.68
CA GLY A 119 1.00 -15.63 -10.92
C GLY A 119 2.35 -15.24 -11.55
N GLU A 120 2.35 -14.23 -12.43
CA GLU A 120 3.57 -13.71 -13.07
C GLU A 120 4.31 -12.71 -12.18
N VAL A 121 3.63 -12.16 -11.16
CA VAL A 121 4.22 -11.31 -10.12
C VAL A 121 3.68 -11.68 -8.74
N ASP A 122 4.52 -11.54 -7.72
CA ASP A 122 4.24 -11.89 -6.32
C ASP A 122 3.70 -10.71 -5.52
N GLY A 123 3.79 -9.50 -6.05
CA GLY A 123 3.33 -8.28 -5.38
C GLY A 123 3.26 -7.08 -6.31
N ILE A 124 2.57 -6.04 -5.85
CA ILE A 124 2.36 -4.78 -6.58
C ILE A 124 2.86 -3.62 -5.72
N VAL A 125 3.68 -2.75 -6.31
CA VAL A 125 4.10 -1.47 -5.73
C VAL A 125 3.55 -0.36 -6.61
N THR A 126 2.80 0.59 -6.03
CA THR A 126 2.18 1.64 -6.84
C THR A 126 2.85 2.99 -6.63
N ALA A 127 3.37 3.58 -7.71
CA ALA A 127 3.71 5.00 -7.77
C ALA A 127 2.43 5.85 -7.77
N PRO A 128 2.50 7.15 -7.46
CA PRO A 128 1.30 7.97 -7.23
C PRO A 128 0.50 8.20 -8.51
N LEU A 129 -0.83 8.22 -8.38
CA LEU A 129 -1.76 8.63 -9.42
C LEU A 129 -2.52 9.90 -9.02
N ASN A 130 -3.03 10.64 -10.01
CA ASN A 130 -3.91 11.77 -9.81
C ASN A 130 -5.38 11.33 -10.00
N LYS A 131 -6.22 11.49 -8.96
CA LYS A 131 -7.62 11.07 -9.01
C LYS A 131 -8.43 11.83 -10.06
N ALA A 132 -8.22 13.15 -10.16
CA ALA A 132 -8.92 13.97 -11.14
C ALA A 132 -8.54 13.61 -12.59
N ALA A 133 -7.25 13.32 -12.85
CA ALA A 133 -6.78 12.83 -14.13
C ALA A 133 -7.37 11.44 -14.45
N MET A 134 -7.39 10.52 -13.47
CA MET A 134 -7.98 9.19 -13.61
C MET A 134 -9.48 9.27 -13.93
N HIS A 135 -10.23 10.15 -13.25
CA HIS A 135 -11.64 10.39 -13.56
C HIS A 135 -11.83 10.99 -14.95
N ALA A 136 -11.00 11.97 -15.35
CA ALA A 136 -11.01 12.53 -16.70
C ALA A 136 -10.69 11.47 -17.77
N GLY A 137 -9.85 10.49 -17.45
CA GLY A 137 -9.52 9.32 -18.27
C GLY A 137 -10.61 8.24 -18.32
N GLY A 138 -11.75 8.46 -17.64
CA GLY A 138 -12.92 7.57 -17.69
C GLY A 138 -13.00 6.54 -16.55
N HIS A 139 -12.09 6.55 -15.60
CA HIS A 139 -12.05 5.60 -14.49
C HIS A 139 -12.54 6.24 -13.19
N GLN A 140 -13.77 5.93 -12.77
CA GLN A 140 -14.47 6.58 -11.65
C GLN A 140 -14.19 5.90 -10.30
N TRP A 141 -12.91 5.76 -9.93
CA TRP A 141 -12.51 5.15 -8.65
C TRP A 141 -12.06 6.22 -7.65
N PRO A 142 -12.36 6.06 -6.34
CA PRO A 142 -11.87 6.96 -5.29
C PRO A 142 -10.33 6.98 -5.16
N GLY A 143 -9.67 5.88 -5.53
CA GLY A 143 -8.23 5.74 -5.49
C GLY A 143 -7.72 4.36 -5.90
N HIS A 144 -6.44 4.12 -5.67
CA HIS A 144 -5.79 2.83 -5.96
C HIS A 144 -6.45 1.65 -5.24
N THR A 145 -6.77 1.83 -3.96
CA THR A 145 -7.23 0.73 -3.12
C THR A 145 -8.55 0.17 -3.61
N GLU A 146 -9.50 1.05 -3.95
CA GLU A 146 -10.81 0.69 -4.45
C GLU A 146 -10.72 0.07 -5.85
N LEU A 147 -9.85 0.61 -6.72
CA LEU A 147 -9.58 0.02 -8.04
C LEU A 147 -8.99 -1.40 -7.89
N LEU A 148 -8.00 -1.59 -7.03
CA LEU A 148 -7.38 -2.90 -6.77
C LEU A 148 -8.38 -3.88 -6.17
N ALA A 149 -9.18 -3.45 -5.19
CA ALA A 149 -10.21 -4.28 -4.57
C ALA A 149 -11.23 -4.76 -5.61
N HIS A 150 -11.70 -3.85 -6.48
CA HIS A 150 -12.58 -4.19 -7.60
C HIS A 150 -11.94 -5.21 -8.55
N GLU A 151 -10.70 -4.97 -8.99
CA GLU A 151 -9.98 -5.86 -9.90
C GLU A 151 -9.80 -7.27 -9.33
N PHE A 152 -9.63 -7.39 -8.03
CA PHE A 152 -9.50 -8.68 -7.37
C PHE A 152 -10.82 -9.27 -6.86
N GLY A 153 -11.93 -8.52 -6.94
CA GLY A 153 -13.24 -8.95 -6.42
C GLY A 153 -13.24 -9.10 -4.90
N VAL A 154 -12.61 -8.14 -4.19
CA VAL A 154 -12.43 -8.18 -2.73
C VAL A 154 -13.17 -7.02 -2.09
N ASP A 155 -14.03 -7.34 -1.12
CA ASP A 155 -14.78 -6.35 -0.32
C ASP A 155 -14.15 -6.12 1.06
N ASN A 156 -13.45 -7.12 1.61
CA ASN A 156 -12.82 -7.04 2.93
C ASN A 156 -11.31 -6.78 2.83
N PHE A 157 -10.94 -5.53 3.02
CA PHE A 157 -9.54 -5.09 3.06
C PHE A 157 -9.34 -4.02 4.16
N SER A 158 -8.10 -3.82 4.58
CA SER A 158 -7.70 -2.73 5.48
C SER A 158 -6.51 -1.97 4.92
N LEU A 159 -6.56 -0.65 5.05
CA LEU A 159 -5.40 0.21 4.83
C LEU A 159 -4.52 0.18 6.07
N VAL A 160 -3.24 -0.03 5.86
CA VAL A 160 -2.23 -0.11 6.91
C VAL A 160 -1.13 0.91 6.66
N LEU A 161 -0.92 1.80 7.61
CA LEU A 161 0.29 2.63 7.63
C LEU A 161 1.42 1.87 8.28
N SER A 162 2.60 1.88 7.68
CA SER A 162 3.78 1.19 8.21
C SER A 162 5.02 2.08 8.18
N ALA A 163 5.72 2.15 9.30
CA ALA A 163 7.06 2.72 9.42
C ALA A 163 7.92 1.83 10.32
N GLY A 164 9.07 1.38 9.82
CA GLY A 164 9.87 0.38 10.51
C GLY A 164 9.05 -0.86 10.84
N GLU A 165 8.93 -1.22 12.10
CA GLU A 165 8.16 -2.37 12.58
C GLU A 165 6.76 -2.00 13.13
N LEU A 166 6.31 -0.78 12.96
CA LEU A 166 5.02 -0.31 13.43
C LEU A 166 3.99 -0.36 12.29
N TYR A 167 2.81 -0.90 12.60
CA TYR A 167 1.69 -1.07 11.66
C TYR A 167 0.39 -0.58 12.28
N PHE A 168 -0.20 0.45 11.67
CA PHE A 168 -1.53 0.96 12.04
C PHE A 168 -2.58 0.45 11.06
N PHE A 169 -3.44 -0.44 11.52
CA PHE A 169 -4.59 -0.96 10.75
C PHE A 169 -5.83 -0.11 11.01
N HIS A 170 -6.56 0.23 9.97
CA HIS A 170 -7.71 1.10 10.06
C HIS A 170 -9.04 0.33 9.93
N LEU A 171 -9.96 0.57 10.86
CA LEU A 171 -11.34 0.10 10.71
C LEU A 171 -12.04 0.87 9.60
N THR A 172 -11.93 2.21 9.59
CA THR A 172 -12.47 3.08 8.55
C THR A 172 -11.42 4.06 8.04
N THR A 173 -11.53 4.53 6.79
CA THR A 173 -10.54 5.44 6.19
C THR A 173 -11.20 6.65 5.52
N HIS A 174 -11.42 6.66 4.22
CA HIS A 174 -11.81 7.82 3.42
C HIS A 174 -13.32 8.10 3.45
N VAL A 175 -13.88 8.22 4.64
CA VAL A 175 -15.29 8.56 4.89
C VAL A 175 -15.39 9.76 5.84
N SER A 176 -16.56 10.38 5.95
CA SER A 176 -16.77 11.44 6.94
C SER A 176 -16.59 10.88 8.37
N LEU A 177 -16.21 11.72 9.33
CA LEU A 177 -16.08 11.25 10.72
C LEU A 177 -17.39 10.69 11.28
N ARG A 178 -18.53 11.24 10.83
CA ARG A 178 -19.87 10.71 11.18
C ARG A 178 -20.06 9.29 10.67
N ASP A 179 -19.71 9.06 9.41
CA ASP A 179 -19.84 7.72 8.80
C ASP A 179 -18.78 6.75 9.36
N ALA A 180 -17.62 7.26 9.75
CA ALA A 180 -16.60 6.48 10.41
C ALA A 180 -17.09 5.89 11.74
N ILE A 181 -17.78 6.68 12.56
CA ILE A 181 -18.38 6.20 13.82
C ILE A 181 -19.36 5.05 13.54
N THR A 182 -20.22 5.20 12.53
CA THR A 182 -21.19 4.17 12.15
C THR A 182 -20.53 2.94 11.55
N GLY A 183 -19.42 3.12 10.82
CA GLY A 183 -18.65 2.05 10.19
C GLY A 183 -17.76 1.26 11.16
N VAL A 184 -17.63 1.69 12.42
CA VAL A 184 -17.03 0.90 13.50
C VAL A 184 -18.10 -0.02 14.07
N ASP A 185 -18.37 -1.12 13.39
CA ASP A 185 -19.31 -2.15 13.78
C ASP A 185 -18.61 -3.48 14.13
N ALA A 186 -19.39 -4.46 14.61
CA ALA A 186 -18.86 -5.74 15.06
C ALA A 186 -18.22 -6.54 13.92
N GLU A 187 -18.88 -6.61 12.76
CA GLU A 187 -18.40 -7.36 11.59
C GLU A 187 -17.09 -6.77 11.06
N ARG A 188 -17.04 -5.45 10.87
CA ARG A 188 -15.83 -4.76 10.42
C ARG A 188 -14.67 -4.94 11.40
N THR A 189 -14.95 -4.84 12.70
CA THR A 189 -13.91 -5.00 13.74
C THR A 189 -13.38 -6.42 13.77
N ASP A 190 -14.23 -7.43 13.71
CA ASP A 190 -13.85 -8.85 13.65
C ASP A 190 -13.01 -9.15 12.40
N ASN A 191 -13.43 -8.61 11.24
CA ASN A 191 -12.73 -8.78 9.97
C ASN A 191 -11.32 -8.18 10.03
N VAL A 192 -11.18 -6.96 10.54
CA VAL A 192 -9.85 -6.32 10.64
C VAL A 192 -8.97 -7.05 11.66
N LEU A 193 -9.48 -7.45 12.82
CA LEU A 193 -8.70 -8.19 13.81
C LEU A 193 -8.17 -9.53 13.26
N ARG A 194 -8.98 -10.25 12.45
CA ARG A 194 -8.51 -11.45 11.75
C ARG A 194 -7.40 -11.14 10.74
N LEU A 195 -7.53 -10.05 9.96
CA LEU A 195 -6.50 -9.61 9.03
C LEU A 195 -5.20 -9.26 9.75
N VAL A 196 -5.26 -8.56 10.91
CA VAL A 196 -4.07 -8.23 11.71
C VAL A 196 -3.40 -9.50 12.24
N GLY A 197 -4.16 -10.44 12.80
CA GLY A 197 -3.63 -11.70 13.32
C GLY A 197 -2.94 -12.52 12.23
N SER A 198 -3.55 -12.61 11.05
CA SER A 198 -2.95 -13.29 9.90
C SER A 198 -1.70 -12.57 9.40
N PHE A 199 -1.72 -11.25 9.32
CA PHE A 199 -0.57 -10.44 8.93
C PHE A 199 0.60 -10.59 9.92
N ALA A 200 0.32 -10.55 11.23
CA ALA A 200 1.32 -10.81 12.27
C ALA A 200 1.93 -12.22 12.13
N SER A 201 1.10 -13.23 11.87
CA SER A 201 1.55 -14.61 11.62
C SER A 201 2.43 -14.73 10.39
N ALA A 202 2.08 -14.04 9.29
CA ALA A 202 2.87 -14.02 8.06
C ALA A 202 4.25 -13.37 8.25
N LEU A 203 4.36 -12.45 9.21
CA LEU A 203 5.63 -11.85 9.65
C LEU A 203 6.40 -12.73 10.67
N GLY A 204 5.91 -13.94 10.99
CA GLY A 204 6.51 -14.81 12.01
C GLY A 204 6.29 -14.32 13.44
N ARG A 205 5.26 -13.53 13.70
CA ARG A 205 4.95 -12.89 15.00
C ARG A 205 3.52 -13.20 15.48
N PRO A 206 3.07 -14.47 15.48
CA PRO A 206 1.68 -14.81 15.79
C PRO A 206 1.27 -14.45 17.23
N ASP A 207 2.23 -14.44 18.17
CA ASP A 207 1.99 -14.18 19.58
C ASP A 207 2.12 -12.70 19.97
N GLU A 208 2.48 -11.82 19.02
CA GLU A 208 2.68 -10.41 19.31
C GLU A 208 1.34 -9.72 19.63
N ALA A 209 1.34 -8.89 20.68
CA ALA A 209 0.12 -8.23 21.12
C ALA A 209 -0.35 -7.15 20.13
N ILE A 210 -1.65 -7.16 19.83
CA ILE A 210 -2.34 -6.22 18.95
C ILE A 210 -3.11 -5.23 19.82
N GLY A 211 -2.66 -3.98 19.85
CA GLY A 211 -3.37 -2.93 20.60
C GLY A 211 -4.58 -2.40 19.82
N VAL A 212 -5.76 -2.45 20.39
CA VAL A 212 -6.99 -1.92 19.79
C VAL A 212 -7.32 -0.57 20.44
N ALA A 213 -7.28 0.50 19.63
CA ALA A 213 -7.64 1.84 20.12
C ALA A 213 -9.15 1.93 20.38
N GLY A 214 -9.52 2.58 21.48
CA GLY A 214 -10.90 2.96 21.72
C GLY A 214 -11.37 4.04 20.72
N LEU A 215 -12.66 4.01 20.39
CA LEU A 215 -13.30 5.04 19.57
C LEU A 215 -13.47 6.35 20.35
N ASN A 216 -13.95 6.23 21.59
CA ASN A 216 -14.25 7.36 22.45
C ASN A 216 -13.07 7.74 23.36
N PRO A 217 -13.04 8.97 23.90
CA PRO A 217 -12.06 9.35 24.92
C PRO A 217 -12.03 8.34 26.07
N HIS A 218 -10.82 7.99 26.53
CA HIS A 218 -10.60 7.00 27.61
C HIS A 218 -11.26 5.63 27.35
N ALA A 219 -11.45 5.25 26.07
CA ALA A 219 -12.17 4.03 25.68
C ALA A 219 -13.56 3.94 26.33
N GLY A 220 -14.31 5.06 26.27
CA GLY A 220 -15.68 5.18 26.77
C GLY A 220 -15.81 5.41 28.29
N GLU A 221 -14.73 5.27 29.09
CA GLU A 221 -14.75 5.48 30.58
C GLU A 221 -16.00 4.87 31.23
N ASN A 222 -16.18 3.56 31.15
CA ASN A 222 -17.37 2.86 31.65
C ASN A 222 -18.71 3.43 31.13
N ARG A 223 -18.78 3.77 29.84
CA ARG A 223 -19.93 4.34 29.12
C ARG A 223 -20.20 5.82 29.42
N LEU A 224 -19.28 6.51 30.10
CA LEU A 224 -19.45 7.95 30.38
C LEU A 224 -19.35 8.79 29.11
N PHE A 225 -18.54 8.35 28.12
CA PHE A 225 -18.26 9.10 26.88
C PHE A 225 -18.78 8.40 25.62
N GLY A 226 -19.61 7.40 25.75
CA GLY A 226 -20.19 6.63 24.64
C GLY A 226 -20.19 5.14 24.93
N ASP A 227 -20.99 4.42 24.18
CA ASP A 227 -21.25 2.99 24.39
C ASP A 227 -20.47 2.09 23.42
N GLU A 228 -19.95 2.64 22.31
CA GLU A 228 -19.37 1.87 21.18
C GLU A 228 -18.18 1.01 21.61
N ASP A 229 -17.35 1.53 22.53
CA ASP A 229 -16.20 0.79 23.05
C ASP A 229 -16.63 -0.47 23.82
N ALA A 230 -17.70 -0.35 24.62
CA ALA A 230 -18.24 -1.44 25.41
C ALA A 230 -19.12 -2.41 24.61
N ASP A 231 -19.91 -1.89 23.63
CA ASP A 231 -20.90 -2.67 22.91
C ASP A 231 -20.36 -3.28 21.62
N VAL A 232 -19.31 -2.69 21.03
CA VAL A 232 -18.74 -3.13 19.74
C VAL A 232 -17.30 -3.60 19.91
N LEU A 233 -16.40 -2.73 20.38
CA LEU A 233 -14.96 -3.04 20.36
C LEU A 233 -14.58 -4.10 21.40
N ALA A 234 -15.04 -4.00 22.65
CA ALA A 234 -14.69 -4.97 23.68
C ALA A 234 -15.18 -6.39 23.36
N PRO A 235 -16.43 -6.62 22.88
CA PRO A 235 -16.86 -7.94 22.44
C PRO A 235 -16.06 -8.49 21.24
N ALA A 236 -15.66 -7.62 20.29
CA ALA A 236 -14.84 -8.05 19.15
C ALA A 236 -13.42 -8.45 19.59
N VAL A 237 -12.81 -7.72 20.51
CA VAL A 237 -11.53 -8.09 21.13
C VAL A 237 -11.64 -9.44 21.82
N GLN A 238 -12.72 -9.71 22.58
CA GLN A 238 -12.92 -10.99 23.22
C GLN A 238 -13.06 -12.14 22.21
N ARG A 239 -13.84 -11.96 21.14
CA ARG A 239 -13.95 -12.97 20.07
C ARG A 239 -12.61 -13.24 19.37
N ALA A 240 -11.78 -12.19 19.16
CA ALA A 240 -10.44 -12.35 18.63
C ALA A 240 -9.54 -13.17 19.56
N GLN A 241 -9.60 -12.92 20.88
CA GLN A 241 -8.88 -13.70 21.89
C GLN A 241 -9.34 -15.17 21.91
N ASP A 242 -10.64 -15.40 21.88
CA ASP A 242 -11.22 -16.77 21.81
C ASP A 242 -10.77 -17.52 20.55
N ALA A 243 -10.48 -16.79 19.46
CA ALA A 243 -9.91 -17.33 18.21
C ALA A 243 -8.37 -17.44 18.23
N GLY A 244 -7.71 -17.16 19.35
CA GLY A 244 -6.25 -17.28 19.51
C GLY A 244 -5.47 -16.06 19.00
N ILE A 245 -6.12 -14.93 18.70
CA ILE A 245 -5.47 -13.68 18.32
C ILE A 245 -5.18 -12.88 19.60
N ASN A 246 -3.92 -12.49 19.83
CA ASN A 246 -3.51 -11.76 21.02
C ASN A 246 -3.93 -10.26 20.93
N ALA A 247 -5.24 -9.99 20.86
CA ALA A 247 -5.81 -8.66 20.84
C ALA A 247 -5.96 -8.11 22.28
N VAL A 248 -5.62 -6.84 22.48
CA VAL A 248 -5.69 -6.15 23.78
C VAL A 248 -6.40 -4.81 23.59
N GLY A 249 -7.53 -4.63 24.25
CA GLY A 249 -8.30 -3.38 24.14
C GLY A 249 -9.78 -3.55 24.52
N PRO A 250 -10.60 -2.52 24.24
CA PRO A 250 -10.20 -1.21 23.74
C PRO A 250 -9.33 -0.44 24.76
N LEU A 251 -8.28 0.22 24.26
CA LEU A 251 -7.36 1.01 25.07
C LEU A 251 -7.52 2.51 24.74
N PRO A 252 -7.39 3.42 25.71
CA PRO A 252 -7.36 4.86 25.43
C PRO A 252 -6.34 5.19 24.34
N ALA A 253 -6.80 5.78 23.20
CA ALA A 253 -5.96 6.04 22.05
C ALA A 253 -4.78 6.98 22.36
N ASP A 254 -5.00 7.97 23.23
CA ASP A 254 -3.99 8.92 23.71
C ASP A 254 -2.88 8.25 24.54
N ALA A 255 -3.13 7.09 25.13
CA ALA A 255 -2.12 6.27 25.82
C ALA A 255 -1.50 5.22 24.89
N LEU A 256 -2.31 4.55 24.04
CA LEU A 256 -1.86 3.47 23.16
C LEU A 256 -0.89 3.98 22.09
N ILE A 257 -1.26 5.05 21.37
CA ILE A 257 -0.50 5.54 20.23
C ILE A 257 0.92 6.02 20.62
N PRO A 258 1.12 6.83 21.67
CA PRO A 258 2.47 7.18 22.13
C PRO A 258 3.30 5.98 22.58
N GLN A 259 2.67 4.93 23.13
CA GLN A 259 3.38 3.69 23.48
C GLN A 259 3.80 2.90 22.23
N ALA A 260 2.96 2.88 21.18
CA ALA A 260 3.26 2.26 19.90
C ALA A 260 4.45 2.95 19.22
N VAL A 261 4.45 4.28 19.17
CA VAL A 261 5.57 5.08 18.65
C VAL A 261 6.88 4.79 19.39
N LYS A 262 6.80 4.51 20.71
CA LYS A 262 7.96 4.11 21.52
C LYS A 262 8.33 2.63 21.39
N GLY A 263 7.65 1.88 20.52
CA GLY A 263 7.99 0.48 20.20
C GLY A 263 7.37 -0.58 21.11
N LYS A 264 6.46 -0.20 22.04
CA LYS A 264 5.76 -1.17 22.89
C LYS A 264 4.75 -2.02 22.10
N TRP A 265 4.10 -1.44 21.11
CA TRP A 265 3.13 -2.09 20.24
C TRP A 265 3.63 -2.06 18.81
N LYS A 266 3.64 -3.22 18.15
CA LYS A 266 3.99 -3.31 16.74
C LYS A 266 2.74 -3.22 15.86
N PHE A 267 1.64 -3.79 16.32
CA PHE A 267 0.36 -3.81 15.64
C PHE A 267 -0.66 -3.02 16.43
N VAL A 268 -1.28 -2.05 15.78
CA VAL A 268 -2.30 -1.19 16.37
C VAL A 268 -3.49 -1.12 15.43
N VAL A 269 -4.69 -1.34 15.95
CA VAL A 269 -5.95 -1.10 15.25
C VAL A 269 -6.50 0.25 15.68
N VAL A 270 -6.77 1.11 14.71
CA VAL A 270 -7.37 2.44 14.91
C VAL A 270 -8.76 2.51 14.26
N CYS A 271 -9.65 3.29 14.84
CA CYS A 271 -11.05 3.32 14.44
C CYS A 271 -11.30 4.14 13.17
N TYR A 272 -10.57 5.24 12.98
CA TYR A 272 -10.78 6.15 11.86
C TYR A 272 -9.47 6.76 11.37
N HIS A 273 -9.53 7.36 10.18
CA HIS A 273 -8.38 7.88 9.46
C HIS A 273 -7.44 8.72 10.32
N ASP A 274 -7.92 9.84 10.89
CA ASP A 274 -7.03 10.78 11.59
C ASP A 274 -6.58 10.29 12.97
N GLN A 275 -7.25 9.29 13.55
CA GLN A 275 -6.76 8.64 14.77
C GLN A 275 -5.40 7.95 14.55
N GLY A 276 -5.19 7.40 13.34
CA GLY A 276 -3.93 6.78 12.94
C GLY A 276 -3.02 7.72 12.17
N HIS A 277 -3.52 8.36 11.10
CA HIS A 277 -2.72 9.14 10.17
C HIS A 277 -2.09 10.39 10.80
N ALA A 278 -2.84 11.16 11.60
CA ALA A 278 -2.32 12.40 12.15
C ALA A 278 -1.10 12.17 13.06
N PRO A 279 -1.16 11.28 14.07
CA PRO A 279 0.00 11.01 14.91
C PRO A 279 1.12 10.29 14.15
N PHE A 280 0.79 9.40 13.19
CA PHE A 280 1.78 8.72 12.38
C PHE A 280 2.61 9.71 11.56
N LYS A 281 1.96 10.60 10.81
CA LYS A 281 2.63 11.61 9.99
C LYS A 281 3.39 12.64 10.82
N ALA A 282 2.91 12.98 12.00
CA ALA A 282 3.62 13.88 12.91
C ALA A 282 4.98 13.31 13.38
N VAL A 283 5.11 11.98 13.44
CA VAL A 283 6.32 11.31 13.91
C VAL A 283 7.21 10.85 12.75
N TYR A 284 6.63 10.22 11.74
CA TYR A 284 7.38 9.54 10.68
C TYR A 284 7.43 10.33 9.37
N GLY A 285 6.57 11.33 9.19
CA GLY A 285 6.59 12.18 7.99
C GLY A 285 6.51 11.34 6.71
N ASP A 286 7.53 11.45 5.88
CA ASP A 286 7.64 10.77 4.58
C ASP A 286 8.25 9.35 4.69
N ASP A 287 8.65 8.90 5.88
CA ASP A 287 9.28 7.58 6.09
C ASP A 287 8.24 6.44 6.20
N GLY A 288 6.98 6.75 5.93
CA GLY A 288 5.89 5.81 5.93
C GLY A 288 5.55 5.24 4.56
N VAL A 289 4.93 4.06 4.57
CA VAL A 289 4.32 3.45 3.39
C VAL A 289 2.91 2.97 3.71
N ASN A 290 2.06 2.91 2.67
CA ASN A 290 0.72 2.35 2.76
C ASN A 290 0.71 0.91 2.25
N ILE A 291 0.16 -0.01 3.04
CA ILE A 291 -0.05 -1.40 2.65
C ILE A 291 -1.56 -1.64 2.57
N THR A 292 -2.02 -2.35 1.53
CA THR A 292 -3.41 -2.82 1.46
C THR A 292 -3.44 -4.29 1.84
N VAL A 293 -4.00 -4.61 3.00
CA VAL A 293 -4.15 -5.98 3.52
C VAL A 293 -5.53 -6.51 3.18
N GLY A 294 -5.62 -7.75 2.72
CA GLY A 294 -6.87 -8.38 2.27
C GLY A 294 -6.91 -8.65 0.76
N LEU A 295 -5.88 -8.25 0.00
CA LEU A 295 -5.74 -8.59 -1.42
C LEU A 295 -5.00 -9.94 -1.60
N PRO A 296 -5.19 -10.63 -2.75
CA PRO A 296 -4.52 -11.91 -3.02
C PRO A 296 -3.00 -11.83 -3.15
N VAL A 297 -2.47 -10.64 -3.40
CA VAL A 297 -1.03 -10.34 -3.45
C VAL A 297 -0.71 -9.14 -2.57
N VAL A 298 0.51 -9.06 -2.08
CA VAL A 298 0.96 -7.88 -1.35
C VAL A 298 0.85 -6.64 -2.21
N ARG A 299 0.26 -5.58 -1.66
CA ARG A 299 0.26 -4.27 -2.30
C ARG A 299 0.81 -3.22 -1.35
N VAL A 300 1.83 -2.52 -1.79
CA VAL A 300 2.41 -1.38 -1.07
C VAL A 300 2.43 -0.15 -1.97
N SER A 301 2.23 1.02 -1.39
CA SER A 301 2.33 2.29 -2.10
C SER A 301 3.13 3.32 -1.32
N VAL A 302 3.63 4.30 -2.06
CA VAL A 302 4.09 5.56 -1.47
C VAL A 302 2.97 6.27 -0.72
N ASP A 303 3.33 7.10 0.25
CA ASP A 303 2.39 7.86 1.09
C ASP A 303 2.33 9.36 0.71
N HIS A 304 2.57 9.67 -0.57
CA HIS A 304 2.48 11.01 -1.15
C HIS A 304 1.74 11.00 -2.49
N GLY A 305 1.33 12.18 -2.97
CA GLY A 305 0.65 12.36 -4.26
C GLY A 305 1.62 12.53 -5.43
N THR A 306 1.07 12.95 -6.57
CA THR A 306 1.78 13.15 -7.85
C THR A 306 2.72 14.35 -7.88
N ALA A 307 2.62 15.27 -6.91
CA ALA A 307 3.49 16.44 -6.74
C ALA A 307 3.76 17.18 -8.07
N PHE A 308 2.68 17.62 -8.72
CA PHE A 308 2.73 18.27 -10.04
C PHE A 308 3.59 19.52 -10.07
N ASP A 309 3.72 20.21 -8.95
CA ASP A 309 4.54 21.41 -8.77
C ASP A 309 6.04 21.17 -8.96
N ILE A 310 6.53 19.97 -8.72
CA ILE A 310 7.93 19.60 -8.88
C ILE A 310 8.17 18.53 -9.96
N ALA A 311 7.11 18.05 -10.62
CA ALA A 311 7.23 17.01 -11.63
C ALA A 311 8.15 17.44 -12.79
N GLY A 312 9.09 16.59 -13.16
CA GLY A 312 10.04 16.85 -14.25
C GLY A 312 11.18 17.83 -13.91
N THR A 313 11.30 18.28 -12.67
CA THR A 313 12.35 19.20 -12.23
C THR A 313 13.62 18.53 -11.67
N GLY A 314 13.55 17.23 -11.38
CA GLY A 314 14.64 16.51 -10.70
C GLY A 314 14.64 16.67 -9.17
N ALA A 315 13.65 17.35 -8.61
CA ALA A 315 13.58 17.62 -7.16
C ALA A 315 12.87 16.51 -6.37
N ALA A 316 12.14 15.60 -7.05
CA ALA A 316 11.43 14.51 -6.38
C ALA A 316 12.39 13.51 -5.74
N ARG A 317 12.03 13.03 -4.54
CA ARG A 317 12.81 12.03 -3.80
C ARG A 317 12.14 10.67 -3.90
N GLU A 318 12.94 9.64 -4.17
CA GLU A 318 12.52 8.26 -4.36
C GLU A 318 12.38 7.45 -3.05
N ALA A 319 12.77 8.01 -1.90
CA ALA A 319 12.90 7.30 -0.63
C ALA A 319 11.64 6.50 -0.26
N SER A 320 10.44 7.09 -0.44
CA SER A 320 9.17 6.40 -0.15
C SER A 320 8.93 5.22 -1.10
N LEU A 321 9.30 5.32 -2.39
CA LEU A 321 9.14 4.21 -3.35
C LEU A 321 10.16 3.09 -3.08
N VAL A 322 11.38 3.44 -2.67
CA VAL A 322 12.40 2.47 -2.20
C VAL A 322 11.88 1.70 -0.99
N LEU A 323 11.33 2.42 0.01
CA LEU A 323 10.74 1.80 1.19
C LEU A 323 9.55 0.91 0.83
N ALA A 324 8.67 1.36 -0.06
CA ALA A 324 7.52 0.58 -0.53
C ALA A 324 7.96 -0.70 -1.24
N THR A 325 8.96 -0.62 -2.11
CA THR A 325 9.52 -1.78 -2.82
C THR A 325 10.16 -2.78 -1.86
N ARG A 326 10.98 -2.30 -0.91
CA ARG A 326 11.57 -3.14 0.13
C ARG A 326 10.51 -3.82 0.97
N ARG A 327 9.50 -3.08 1.43
CA ARG A 327 8.40 -3.63 2.24
C ARG A 327 7.59 -4.68 1.49
N ALA A 328 7.30 -4.46 0.20
CA ALA A 328 6.61 -5.43 -0.63
C ALA A 328 7.44 -6.72 -0.77
N ALA A 329 8.75 -6.60 -0.98
CA ALA A 329 9.65 -7.75 -1.08
C ALA A 329 9.72 -8.58 0.23
N GLU A 330 9.73 -7.91 1.39
CA GLU A 330 9.72 -8.55 2.71
C GLU A 330 8.43 -9.32 3.00
N LEU A 331 7.29 -8.78 2.56
CA LEU A 331 5.96 -9.33 2.85
C LEU A 331 5.52 -10.42 1.85
N ALA A 332 5.99 -10.37 0.60
CA ALA A 332 5.51 -11.25 -0.47
C ALA A 332 5.62 -12.76 -0.11
N PRO A 333 6.70 -13.28 0.49
CA PRO A 333 6.82 -14.72 0.78
C PRO A 333 5.75 -15.28 1.72
N GLY A 334 5.25 -14.48 2.66
CA GLY A 334 4.23 -14.88 3.64
C GLY A 334 2.79 -14.52 3.25
N TRP A 335 2.60 -13.83 2.12
CA TRP A 335 1.32 -13.18 1.81
C TRP A 335 0.16 -14.14 1.53
N HIS A 336 0.44 -15.33 1.02
CA HIS A 336 -0.60 -16.34 0.80
C HIS A 336 -1.41 -16.67 2.07
N GLN A 337 -0.75 -16.73 3.22
CA GLN A 337 -1.43 -16.96 4.51
C GLN A 337 -2.40 -15.80 4.86
N VAL A 338 -1.98 -14.55 4.61
CA VAL A 338 -2.83 -13.37 4.82
C VAL A 338 -4.08 -13.44 3.93
N TRP A 339 -3.90 -13.81 2.67
CA TRP A 339 -4.98 -13.93 1.70
C TRP A 339 -6.00 -15.03 2.05
N GLU A 340 -5.53 -16.23 2.42
CA GLU A 340 -6.44 -17.32 2.77
C GLU A 340 -7.32 -16.97 3.99
N THR A 341 -6.77 -16.23 4.96
CA THR A 341 -7.54 -15.73 6.10
C THR A 341 -8.57 -14.67 5.68
N ALA A 342 -8.20 -13.76 4.77
CA ALA A 342 -9.09 -12.73 4.26
C ALA A 342 -10.31 -13.33 3.56
N LYS A 343 -10.10 -14.36 2.71
CA LYS A 343 -11.17 -15.10 2.01
C LYS A 343 -12.14 -15.79 2.98
N ALA A 344 -11.63 -16.42 4.02
CA ALA A 344 -12.46 -17.11 4.99
C ALA A 344 -13.41 -16.16 5.74
N GLY A 345 -13.01 -14.91 5.96
CA GLY A 345 -13.84 -13.88 6.58
C GLY A 345 -14.93 -13.29 5.68
N SER A 346 -14.78 -13.42 4.35
CA SER A 346 -15.78 -12.92 3.39
C SER A 346 -16.90 -13.94 3.08
N ALA A 347 -16.76 -15.19 3.53
CA ALA A 347 -17.71 -16.28 3.25
C ALA A 347 -18.72 -16.51 4.40
N SER A 348 -18.65 -15.76 5.48
CA SER A 348 -19.52 -15.82 6.66
C SER A 348 -20.48 -14.62 6.72
#